data_4978477de9d8af0ade9a763e8367a7b3
#
_entry.id   4978477de9d8af0ade9a763e8367a7b3
#
_cell.length_a   1.000
_cell.length_b   1.000
_cell.length_c   1.000
_cell.angle_alpha   90.00
_cell.angle_beta   90.00
_cell.angle_gamma   90.00
#
_symmetry.space_group_name_H-M   'P 1'
#
loop_
_entity.id
_entity.type
_entity.pdbx_description
1 polymer ?
#
loop_
_entity_poly.entity_id
_entity_poly.type
_entity_poly.pdbx_seq_one_letter_code
_entity_poly.pdbx_strand_id
1 'polypeptide(L)'
;MQKQIKVGHMDVPTDYFKMPQEDKDIVCNSILDSILYILERHINDNSIDKLKVLNRIIDSSIITNQDEENYEVCGVLMDIRNLVNA
;
A
#
# COMPACT_ATOMS: atom_id res chain seq x y z
N MET A 1 -16.04 -16.46 6.95
CA MET A 1 -14.86 -16.58 6.08
C MET A 1 -14.23 -15.21 5.91
N GLN A 2 -13.05 -15.03 6.43
CA GLN A 2 -12.35 -13.75 6.30
C GLN A 2 -11.71 -13.64 4.92
N LYS A 3 -12.12 -12.63 4.16
CA LYS A 3 -11.43 -12.29 2.94
C LYS A 3 -10.17 -11.50 3.30
N GLN A 4 -9.02 -12.10 3.08
CA GLN A 4 -7.77 -11.36 3.19
C GLN A 4 -7.58 -10.51 1.94
N ILE A 5 -7.44 -9.21 2.13
CA ILE A 5 -7.02 -8.32 1.07
C ILE A 5 -5.52 -8.53 0.91
N LYS A 6 -5.15 -9.27 -0.14
CA LYS A 6 -3.74 -9.48 -0.43
C LYS A 6 -3.18 -8.26 -1.14
N VAL A 7 -2.38 -7.52 -0.43
CA VAL A 7 -1.60 -6.42 -1.03
C VAL A 7 -0.24 -6.94 -1.52
N GLY A 8 0.00 -8.24 -1.38
CA GLY A 8 1.31 -8.87 -1.49
C GLY A 8 1.85 -9.17 -2.89
N HIS A 9 1.14 -8.80 -3.97
CA HIS A 9 1.61 -9.03 -5.34
C HIS A 9 1.67 -7.73 -6.15
N MET A 10 2.08 -6.65 -5.49
CA MET A 10 2.27 -5.39 -6.18
C MET A 10 3.56 -5.43 -6.99
N ASP A 11 3.46 -5.06 -8.27
CA ASP A 11 4.63 -4.89 -9.11
C ASP A 11 5.37 -3.62 -8.69
N VAL A 12 6.43 -3.80 -7.92
CA VAL A 12 7.31 -2.71 -7.52
C VAL A 12 8.63 -2.86 -8.26
N PRO A 13 9.11 -1.80 -8.93
CA PRO A 13 10.41 -1.86 -9.59
C PRO A 13 11.53 -2.19 -8.60
N THR A 14 12.45 -3.06 -9.01
CA THR A 14 13.57 -3.48 -8.17
C THR A 14 14.55 -2.34 -7.87
N ASP A 15 14.54 -1.29 -8.69
CA ASP A 15 15.36 -0.10 -8.54
C ASP A 15 14.62 1.08 -7.90
N TYR A 16 13.51 0.82 -7.21
CA TYR A 16 12.65 1.86 -6.65
C TYR A 16 13.42 2.92 -5.86
N PHE A 17 14.34 2.49 -5.01
CA PHE A 17 15.11 3.43 -4.16
C PHE A 17 16.02 4.37 -4.97
N LYS A 18 16.37 3.99 -6.20
CA LYS A 18 17.23 4.78 -7.09
C LYS A 18 16.45 5.64 -8.05
N MET A 19 15.12 5.49 -8.08
CA MET A 19 14.27 6.23 -9.01
C MET A 19 14.18 7.70 -8.64
N PRO A 20 14.04 8.61 -9.63
CA PRO A 20 13.70 10.01 -9.36
C PRO A 20 12.38 10.11 -8.61
N GLN A 21 12.20 11.18 -7.85
CA GLN A 21 10.99 11.38 -7.05
C GLN A 21 9.71 11.35 -7.90
N GLU A 22 9.75 11.91 -9.11
CA GLU A 22 8.60 11.88 -10.03
C GLU A 22 8.15 10.45 -10.34
N ASP A 23 9.10 9.56 -10.60
CA ASP A 23 8.82 8.16 -10.91
C ASP A 23 8.33 7.41 -9.68
N LYS A 24 8.92 7.69 -8.51
CA LYS A 24 8.44 7.13 -7.23
C LYS A 24 7.00 7.53 -6.96
N ASP A 25 6.63 8.77 -7.23
CA ASP A 25 5.27 9.27 -7.04
C ASP A 25 4.27 8.53 -7.94
N ILE A 26 4.66 8.26 -9.19
CA ILE A 26 3.83 7.49 -10.13
C ILE A 26 3.58 6.07 -9.58
N VAL A 27 4.62 5.40 -9.11
CA VAL A 27 4.51 4.06 -8.53
C VAL A 27 3.60 4.08 -7.30
N CYS A 28 3.84 5.02 -6.39
CA CYS A 28 3.04 5.15 -5.17
C CYS A 28 1.57 5.41 -5.46
N ASN A 29 1.27 6.31 -6.38
CA ASN A 29 -0.11 6.64 -6.73
C ASN A 29 -0.82 5.47 -7.41
N SER A 30 -0.14 4.75 -8.29
CA SER A 30 -0.68 3.56 -8.94
C SER A 30 -1.07 2.48 -7.92
N ILE A 31 -0.18 2.21 -6.98
CA ILE A 31 -0.40 1.19 -5.95
C ILE A 31 -1.48 1.65 -4.98
N LEU A 32 -1.46 2.90 -4.57
CA LEU A 32 -2.50 3.47 -3.70
C LEU A 32 -3.88 3.39 -4.35
N ASP A 33 -3.99 3.73 -5.62
CA ASP A 33 -5.26 3.62 -6.36
C ASP A 33 -5.78 2.18 -6.38
N SER A 34 -4.89 1.21 -6.57
CA SER A 34 -5.25 -0.21 -6.54
C SER A 34 -5.75 -0.64 -5.16
N ILE A 35 -5.09 -0.20 -4.10
CA ILE A 35 -5.50 -0.50 -2.72
C ILE A 35 -6.87 0.12 -2.43
N LEU A 36 -7.06 1.38 -2.79
CA LEU A 36 -8.33 2.09 -2.59
C LEU A 36 -9.48 1.44 -3.35
N TYR A 37 -9.22 1.00 -4.58
CA TYR A 37 -10.22 0.30 -5.38
C TYR A 37 -10.68 -0.99 -4.69
N ILE A 38 -9.75 -1.79 -4.19
CA ILE A 38 -10.07 -3.02 -3.46
C ILE A 38 -10.85 -2.69 -2.19
N LEU A 39 -10.41 -1.68 -1.45
CA LEU A 39 -11.05 -1.24 -0.22
C LEU A 39 -12.49 -0.82 -0.45
N GLU A 40 -12.75 -0.01 -1.47
CA GLU A 40 -14.09 0.46 -1.81
C GLU A 40 -15.02 -0.67 -2.23
N ARG A 41 -14.49 -1.71 -2.86
CA ARG A 41 -15.29 -2.89 -3.24
C ARG A 41 -15.68 -3.76 -2.06
N HIS A 42 -14.88 -3.78 -1.00
CA HIS A 42 -15.11 -4.65 0.16
C HIS A 42 -15.74 -3.94 1.34
N ILE A 43 -15.67 -2.61 1.40
CA ILE A 43 -16.21 -1.82 2.50
C ILE A 43 -17.25 -0.86 1.95
N ASN A 44 -18.52 -1.23 2.06
CA ASN A 44 -19.64 -0.40 1.62
C ASN A 44 -20.31 0.35 2.79
N ASP A 45 -19.80 0.19 3.99
CA ASP A 45 -20.38 0.80 5.19
C ASP A 45 -19.73 2.16 5.45
N ASN A 46 -20.53 3.22 5.38
CA ASN A 46 -20.07 4.59 5.61
C ASN A 46 -19.69 4.86 7.07
N SER A 47 -20.06 3.98 8.00
CA SER A 47 -19.69 4.12 9.40
C SER A 47 -18.25 3.71 9.67
N ILE A 48 -17.60 3.03 8.73
CA ILE A 48 -16.23 2.58 8.87
C ILE A 48 -15.27 3.68 8.41
N ASP A 49 -14.30 3.99 9.25
CA ASP A 49 -13.22 4.93 8.91
C ASP A 49 -12.24 4.25 7.94
N LYS A 50 -12.40 4.56 6.66
CA LYS A 50 -11.58 3.99 5.59
C LYS A 50 -10.10 4.31 5.76
N LEU A 51 -9.77 5.47 6.30
CA LEU A 51 -8.38 5.86 6.54
C LEU A 51 -7.72 4.96 7.58
N LYS A 52 -8.43 4.63 8.65
CA LYS A 52 -7.91 3.68 9.65
C LYS A 52 -7.69 2.30 9.08
N VAL A 53 -8.62 1.81 8.25
CA VAL A 53 -8.48 0.51 7.60
C VAL A 53 -7.30 0.52 6.64
N LEU A 54 -7.17 1.58 5.84
CA LEU A 54 -6.05 1.75 4.92
C LEU A 54 -4.71 1.71 5.66
N ASN A 55 -4.58 2.45 6.76
CA ASN A 55 -3.35 2.45 7.56
C ASN A 55 -3.03 1.08 8.14
N ARG A 56 -4.02 0.32 8.58
CA ARG A 56 -3.83 -1.05 9.06
C ARG A 56 -3.33 -1.98 7.97
N ILE A 57 -3.89 -1.87 6.77
CA ILE A 57 -3.47 -2.67 5.61
C ILE A 57 -2.01 -2.35 5.28
N ILE A 58 -1.67 -1.07 5.22
CA ILE A 58 -0.31 -0.63 4.93
C ILE A 58 0.67 -1.17 5.98
N ASP A 59 0.36 -0.99 7.25
CA ASP A 59 1.23 -1.44 8.35
C ASP A 59 1.43 -2.95 8.34
N SER A 60 0.36 -3.72 8.16
CA SER A 60 0.43 -5.18 8.07
C SER A 60 1.25 -5.64 6.87
N SER A 61 1.08 -4.96 5.73
CA SER A 61 1.82 -5.28 4.51
C SER A 61 3.30 -4.96 4.64
N ILE A 62 3.65 -3.87 5.33
CA ILE A 62 5.06 -3.54 5.63
C ILE A 62 5.70 -4.66 6.44
N ILE A 63 5.04 -5.10 7.51
CA ILE A 63 5.56 -6.17 8.37
C ILE A 63 5.76 -7.45 7.56
N THR A 64 4.77 -7.87 6.79
CA THR A 64 4.84 -9.10 5.99
C THR A 64 5.97 -9.02 4.97
N ASN A 65 6.08 -7.90 4.26
CA ASN A 65 7.11 -7.75 3.24
C ASN A 65 8.51 -7.59 3.84
N GLN A 66 8.61 -7.02 5.02
CA GLN A 66 9.86 -6.93 5.77
C GLN A 66 10.35 -8.34 6.17
N ASP A 67 9.44 -9.19 6.65
CA ASP A 67 9.77 -10.58 7.00
C ASP A 67 10.19 -11.39 5.77
N GLU A 68 9.63 -11.08 4.61
CA GLU A 68 9.99 -11.73 3.33
C GLU A 68 11.17 -11.05 2.63
N GLU A 69 11.76 -10.04 3.23
CA GLU A 69 12.90 -9.27 2.70
C GLU A 69 12.57 -8.51 1.40
N ASN A 70 11.32 -8.17 1.17
CA ASN A 70 10.88 -7.36 0.03
C ASN A 70 10.99 -5.87 0.38
N TYR A 71 12.20 -5.37 0.51
CA TYR A 71 12.47 -4.02 1.03
C TYR A 71 11.95 -2.91 0.11
N GLU A 72 11.97 -3.12 -1.20
CA GLU A 72 11.43 -2.14 -2.16
C GLU A 72 9.92 -1.95 -1.96
N VAL A 73 9.20 -3.03 -1.72
CA VAL A 73 7.76 -2.98 -1.41
C VAL A 73 7.54 -2.22 -0.11
N CYS A 74 8.34 -2.48 0.92
CA CYS A 74 8.29 -1.75 2.18
C CYS A 74 8.52 -0.26 1.97
N GLY A 75 9.49 0.10 1.13
CA GLY A 75 9.79 1.50 0.80
C GLY A 75 8.60 2.21 0.16
N VAL A 76 7.95 1.57 -0.82
CA VAL A 76 6.76 2.10 -1.46
C VAL A 76 5.63 2.28 -0.46
N LEU A 77 5.38 1.27 0.37
CA LEU A 77 4.30 1.32 1.37
C LEU A 77 4.54 2.41 2.41
N MET A 78 5.77 2.61 2.84
CA MET A 78 6.12 3.70 3.76
C MET A 78 5.91 5.07 3.12
N ASP A 79 6.26 5.23 1.86
CA ASP A 79 6.05 6.46 1.11
C ASP A 79 4.55 6.74 0.93
N ILE A 80 3.76 5.71 0.62
CA ILE A 80 2.30 5.82 0.53
C ILE A 80 1.72 6.22 1.89
N ARG A 81 2.18 5.61 2.98
CA ARG A 81 1.74 5.95 4.34
C ARG A 81 1.97 7.44 4.64
N ASN A 82 3.13 7.95 4.28
CA ASN A 82 3.46 9.36 4.46
C ASN A 82 2.54 10.27 3.63
N LEU A 83 2.23 9.88 2.40
CA LEU A 83 1.31 10.63 1.54
C LEU A 83 -0.09 10.69 2.14
N VAL A 84 -0.59 9.56 2.62
CA VAL A 84 -1.96 9.42 3.14
C VAL A 84 -2.14 10.19 4.44
N ASN A 85 -1.10 10.28 5.25
CA ASN A 85 -1.13 10.93 6.57
C ASN A 85 -0.51 12.33 6.56
N ALA A 86 -0.20 12.85 5.40
CA ALA A 86 0.34 14.21 5.28
C ALA A 86 -0.68 15.28 5.62
#